data_215d3676c31ee90fce89303ac22f062d
#
_entry.id   215d3676c31ee90fce89303ac22f062d
#
_cell.length_a   1.000
_cell.length_b   1.000
_cell.length_c   1.000
_cell.angle_alpha   90.00
_cell.angle_beta   90.00
_cell.angle_gamma   90.00
#
_symmetry.space_group_name_H-M   'P 1'
#
loop_
_entity.id
_entity.type
_entity.pdbx_description
1 polymer ?
#
loop_
_entity_poly.entity_id
_entity_poly.type
_entity_poly.pdbx_seq_one_letter_code
_entity_poly.pdbx_strand_id
1 'polypeptide(L)'
;MATIETPRDVTGEVVPVVVPTRRPRWRGLLRSRKLAAGLAVVGFFAVVAVLGPLLVDDPNLVSDDRLLAPSAEHLLGTTTTGQDVFRQLVVATRGSMLVGLVVGLLATVVSVLVGVLGGYAGGHADESLSLVSNVFLVLPGLPLVVLITDYVQTRGALAIALIVSITAWAGSARVLRAQTLSLRSRDYVDAARVSGEPGWRIVTFEILPNLLPLIAAQFVFAVIGGILTEAALAFLGLGGAGSWGTMLYFAQNSQALSQGAWWWFVPPGLCIALVGAGLALINFSLDELINPRLRVARRPRRTGPA
;
A
#
# COMPACT_ATOMS: atom_id res chain seq x y z
N MET A 1 -15.22 48.46 -7.90
CA MET A 1 -15.79 48.07 -6.61
C MET A 1 -17.07 47.31 -6.93
N ALA A 2 -17.02 45.98 -7.08
CA ALA A 2 -18.20 45.17 -7.42
C ALA A 2 -18.93 44.84 -6.12
N THR A 3 -20.15 45.33 -5.97
CA THR A 3 -21.07 45.01 -4.88
C THR A 3 -21.46 43.51 -5.02
N ILE A 4 -21.04 42.69 -4.06
CA ILE A 4 -21.50 41.32 -3.96
C ILE A 4 -22.97 41.38 -3.52
N GLU A 5 -23.90 41.14 -4.45
CA GLU A 5 -25.31 40.97 -4.10
C GLU A 5 -25.49 39.71 -3.26
N THR A 6 -25.91 39.88 -2.03
CA THR A 6 -26.32 38.76 -1.15
C THR A 6 -27.63 38.17 -1.70
N PRO A 7 -27.71 36.83 -1.89
CA PRO A 7 -28.95 36.21 -2.37
C PRO A 7 -30.08 36.44 -1.37
N ARG A 8 -31.18 36.99 -1.86
CA ARG A 8 -32.42 37.23 -1.10
C ARG A 8 -33.44 36.16 -1.49
N ASP A 9 -34.26 35.75 -0.55
CA ASP A 9 -35.38 34.84 -0.83
C ASP A 9 -36.54 35.60 -1.52
N VAL A 10 -37.62 34.89 -1.87
CA VAL A 10 -38.81 35.48 -2.52
C VAL A 10 -39.55 36.50 -1.61
N THR A 11 -39.19 36.61 -0.34
CA THR A 11 -39.75 37.58 0.63
C THR A 11 -38.81 38.78 0.83
N GLY A 12 -37.64 38.82 0.18
CA GLY A 12 -36.65 39.88 0.29
C GLY A 12 -35.73 39.78 1.50
N GLU A 13 -35.83 38.68 2.26
CA GLU A 13 -34.99 38.42 3.43
C GLU A 13 -33.60 37.89 3.03
N VAL A 14 -32.54 38.36 3.68
CA VAL A 14 -31.16 37.91 3.41
C VAL A 14 -31.00 36.48 3.87
N VAL A 15 -30.92 35.55 2.94
CA VAL A 15 -30.67 34.16 3.26
C VAL A 15 -29.22 34.02 3.82
N PRO A 16 -29.03 33.60 5.08
CA PRO A 16 -27.69 33.45 5.63
C PRO A 16 -26.97 32.39 4.82
N VAL A 17 -25.92 32.77 4.10
CA VAL A 17 -25.01 31.82 3.43
C VAL A 17 -24.31 31.01 4.54
N VAL A 18 -24.86 29.85 4.85
CA VAL A 18 -24.21 28.90 5.75
C VAL A 18 -22.96 28.37 5.05
N VAL A 19 -21.85 29.08 5.23
CA VAL A 19 -20.55 28.57 4.82
C VAL A 19 -20.28 27.33 5.68
N PRO A 20 -20.29 26.13 5.08
CA PRO A 20 -20.05 24.92 5.85
C PRO A 20 -18.63 25.01 6.42
N THR A 21 -18.52 25.26 7.74
CA THR A 21 -17.23 25.19 8.44
C THR A 21 -16.69 23.78 8.24
N ARG A 22 -15.65 23.63 7.41
CA ARG A 22 -14.92 22.37 7.19
C ARG A 22 -14.23 21.99 8.49
N ARG A 23 -14.95 21.33 9.40
CA ARG A 23 -14.32 20.65 10.54
C ARG A 23 -13.37 19.60 9.99
N PRO A 24 -12.14 19.48 10.52
CA PRO A 24 -11.17 18.51 10.03
C PRO A 24 -11.77 17.11 10.11
N ARG A 25 -11.96 16.49 8.96
CA ARG A 25 -12.62 15.18 8.77
C ARG A 25 -11.85 14.01 9.41
N TRP A 26 -10.62 14.24 9.84
CA TRP A 26 -9.69 13.25 10.43
C TRP A 26 -10.20 12.61 11.74
N ARG A 27 -10.91 13.35 12.58
CA ARG A 27 -11.45 12.82 13.84
C ARG A 27 -12.49 11.72 13.65
N GLY A 28 -13.17 11.67 12.51
CA GLY A 28 -14.13 10.62 12.17
C GLY A 28 -13.48 9.32 11.71
N LEU A 29 -12.27 9.39 11.16
CA LEU A 29 -11.51 8.21 10.71
C LEU A 29 -10.99 7.39 11.87
N LEU A 30 -10.38 8.03 12.86
CA LEU A 30 -9.83 7.36 14.04
C LEU A 30 -10.88 6.55 14.83
N ARG A 31 -12.17 6.78 14.53
CA ARG A 31 -13.30 6.07 15.12
C ARG A 31 -13.82 4.90 14.25
N SER A 32 -13.23 4.67 13.08
CA SER A 32 -13.60 3.56 12.19
C SER A 32 -13.04 2.24 12.74
N ARG A 33 -13.91 1.29 13.07
CA ARG A 33 -13.52 -0.06 13.51
C ARG A 33 -12.63 -0.77 12.48
N LYS A 34 -12.85 -0.52 11.19
CA LYS A 34 -12.07 -1.10 10.10
C LYS A 34 -10.64 -0.57 10.10
N LEU A 35 -10.47 0.76 10.24
CA LEU A 35 -9.15 1.37 10.33
C LEU A 35 -8.41 0.88 11.58
N ALA A 36 -9.08 0.82 12.73
CA ALA A 36 -8.48 0.33 13.95
C ALA A 36 -8.03 -1.14 13.82
N ALA A 37 -8.87 -2.00 13.24
CA ALA A 37 -8.53 -3.41 13.00
C ALA A 37 -7.35 -3.53 12.01
N GLY A 38 -7.38 -2.80 10.89
CA GLY A 38 -6.28 -2.81 9.92
C GLY A 38 -4.96 -2.32 10.52
N LEU A 39 -4.99 -1.21 11.27
CA LEU A 39 -3.81 -0.68 11.98
C LEU A 39 -3.31 -1.63 13.06
N ALA A 40 -4.21 -2.33 13.78
CA ALA A 40 -3.82 -3.30 14.79
C ALA A 40 -3.07 -4.49 14.16
N VAL A 41 -3.59 -5.02 13.04
CA VAL A 41 -2.94 -6.13 12.34
C VAL A 41 -1.58 -5.69 11.77
N VAL A 42 -1.55 -4.62 11.00
CA VAL A 42 -0.28 -4.13 10.40
C VAL A 42 0.71 -3.70 11.47
N GLY A 43 0.24 -3.03 12.54
CA GLY A 43 1.04 -2.64 13.69
C GLY A 43 1.64 -3.84 14.42
N PHE A 44 0.87 -4.91 14.62
CA PHE A 44 1.37 -6.16 15.19
C PHE A 44 2.53 -6.71 14.35
N PHE A 45 2.36 -6.87 13.03
CA PHE A 45 3.43 -7.34 12.16
C PHE A 45 4.64 -6.39 12.10
N ALA A 46 4.41 -5.08 12.18
CA ALA A 46 5.49 -4.11 12.26
C ALA A 46 6.30 -4.26 13.56
N VAL A 47 5.64 -4.48 14.69
CA VAL A 47 6.30 -4.76 15.99
C VAL A 47 7.08 -6.08 15.90
N VAL A 48 6.50 -7.15 15.36
CA VAL A 48 7.19 -8.43 15.15
C VAL A 48 8.39 -8.26 14.21
N ALA A 49 8.28 -7.48 13.13
CA ALA A 49 9.38 -7.24 12.20
C ALA A 49 10.58 -6.53 12.86
N VAL A 50 10.33 -5.63 13.82
CA VAL A 50 11.38 -4.86 14.51
C VAL A 50 11.94 -5.61 15.71
N LEU A 51 11.07 -6.11 16.58
CA LEU A 51 11.47 -6.73 17.85
C LEU A 51 11.72 -8.24 17.72
N GLY A 52 11.01 -8.91 16.81
CA GLY A 52 11.08 -10.35 16.65
C GLY A 52 12.51 -10.91 16.49
N PRO A 53 13.32 -10.37 15.57
CA PRO A 53 14.70 -10.84 15.39
C PRO A 53 15.62 -10.62 16.59
N LEU A 54 15.20 -9.81 17.57
CA LEU A 54 15.94 -9.58 18.83
C LEU A 54 15.50 -10.53 19.95
N LEU A 55 14.32 -11.17 19.78
CA LEU A 55 13.69 -12.00 20.81
C LEU A 55 13.81 -13.50 20.51
N VAL A 56 14.17 -13.87 19.29
CA VAL A 56 14.33 -15.26 18.89
C VAL A 56 15.79 -15.57 18.57
N ASP A 57 16.22 -16.80 18.87
CA ASP A 57 17.56 -17.27 18.50
C ASP A 57 17.71 -17.40 16.98
N ASP A 58 18.90 -17.72 16.52
CA ASP A 58 19.20 -17.88 15.09
C ASP A 58 18.20 -18.87 14.42
N PRO A 59 17.42 -18.41 13.42
CA PRO A 59 16.44 -19.24 12.72
C PRO A 59 17.08 -20.36 11.87
N ASN A 60 18.40 -20.29 11.63
CA ASN A 60 19.14 -21.27 10.85
C ASN A 60 19.77 -22.38 11.71
N LEU A 61 19.59 -22.33 13.03
CA LEU A 61 20.06 -23.40 13.89
C LEU A 61 19.38 -24.72 13.48
N VAL A 62 20.20 -25.68 13.13
CA VAL A 62 19.78 -27.03 12.75
C VAL A 62 19.80 -27.91 13.99
N SER A 63 18.71 -28.62 14.25
CA SER A 63 18.63 -29.67 15.30
C SER A 63 18.49 -31.05 14.67
N ASP A 64 18.66 -32.09 15.49
CA ASP A 64 18.37 -33.46 15.06
C ASP A 64 16.86 -33.74 14.95
N ASP A 65 16.04 -32.82 15.46
CA ASP A 65 14.58 -32.88 15.48
C ASP A 65 13.96 -32.49 14.13
N ARG A 66 13.97 -33.42 13.20
CA ARG A 66 13.51 -33.19 11.83
C ARG A 66 12.04 -33.47 11.67
N LEU A 67 11.32 -32.53 11.02
CA LEU A 67 9.92 -32.66 10.63
C LEU A 67 9.00 -32.98 11.82
N LEU A 68 9.30 -32.46 13.01
CA LEU A 68 8.43 -32.60 14.17
C LEU A 68 7.19 -31.73 14.05
N ALA A 69 6.05 -32.29 14.44
CA ALA A 69 4.81 -31.54 14.55
C ALA A 69 4.88 -30.48 15.67
N PRO A 70 4.00 -29.45 15.63
CA PRO A 70 3.92 -28.44 16.68
C PRO A 70 3.87 -29.05 18.09
N SER A 71 4.74 -28.55 18.98
CA SER A 71 4.90 -28.99 20.36
C SER A 71 5.20 -27.82 21.30
N ALA A 72 5.34 -28.08 22.59
CA ALA A 72 5.74 -27.06 23.57
C ALA A 72 7.18 -26.55 23.37
N GLU A 73 8.06 -27.39 22.82
CA GLU A 73 9.46 -27.04 22.50
C GLU A 73 9.56 -26.33 21.15
N HIS A 74 8.76 -26.74 20.16
CA HIS A 74 8.68 -26.17 18.82
C HIS A 74 7.25 -25.75 18.51
N LEU A 75 6.89 -24.48 18.82
CA LEU A 75 5.52 -23.95 18.73
C LEU A 75 4.85 -24.17 17.36
N LEU A 76 5.61 -24.05 16.27
CA LEU A 76 5.16 -24.33 14.91
C LEU A 76 5.92 -25.51 14.28
N GLY A 77 6.43 -26.44 15.11
CA GLY A 77 7.16 -27.59 14.62
C GLY A 77 8.50 -27.25 13.95
N THR A 78 9.10 -28.25 13.29
CA THR A 78 10.40 -28.12 12.63
C THR A 78 10.33 -28.45 11.15
N THR A 79 11.34 -28.00 10.41
CA THR A 79 11.53 -28.27 8.98
C THR A 79 12.16 -29.64 8.76
N THR A 80 12.28 -30.09 7.51
CA THR A 80 13.05 -31.33 7.15
C THR A 80 14.52 -31.25 7.51
N THR A 81 15.07 -30.06 7.70
CA THR A 81 16.46 -29.82 8.13
C THR A 81 16.58 -29.62 9.64
N GLY A 82 15.48 -29.74 10.43
CA GLY A 82 15.50 -29.57 11.88
C GLY A 82 15.50 -28.11 12.35
N GLN A 83 15.20 -27.15 11.47
CA GLN A 83 15.10 -25.74 11.83
C GLN A 83 13.72 -25.44 12.40
N ASP A 84 13.63 -24.55 13.39
CA ASP A 84 12.37 -24.14 14.03
C ASP A 84 11.57 -23.19 13.14
N VAL A 85 10.35 -23.61 12.77
CA VAL A 85 9.47 -22.86 11.86
C VAL A 85 9.00 -21.56 12.49
N PHE A 86 8.76 -21.49 13.80
CA PHE A 86 8.33 -20.26 14.48
C PHE A 86 9.43 -19.19 14.44
N ARG A 87 10.68 -19.57 14.72
CA ARG A 87 11.84 -18.65 14.67
C ARG A 87 12.01 -18.12 13.24
N GLN A 88 11.94 -19.02 12.24
CA GLN A 88 11.98 -18.60 10.83
C GLN A 88 10.86 -17.64 10.48
N LEU A 89 9.62 -17.90 10.91
CA LEU A 89 8.45 -17.06 10.62
C LEU A 89 8.61 -15.64 11.17
N VAL A 90 9.09 -15.54 12.43
CA VAL A 90 9.32 -14.26 13.11
C VAL A 90 10.38 -13.44 12.37
N VAL A 91 11.52 -14.05 12.03
CA VAL A 91 12.60 -13.33 11.31
C VAL A 91 12.19 -13.00 9.87
N ALA A 92 11.49 -13.90 9.18
CA ALA A 92 10.99 -13.69 7.82
C ALA A 92 9.98 -12.51 7.73
N THR A 93 9.28 -12.21 8.81
CA THR A 93 8.37 -11.06 8.90
C THR A 93 9.11 -9.75 8.56
N ARG A 94 10.34 -9.59 9.06
CA ARG A 94 11.15 -8.40 8.79
C ARG A 94 11.45 -8.24 7.29
N GLY A 95 11.85 -9.33 6.62
CA GLY A 95 12.16 -9.31 5.19
C GLY A 95 10.96 -8.90 4.33
N SER A 96 9.82 -9.59 4.52
CA SER A 96 8.61 -9.30 3.75
C SER A 96 8.03 -7.92 4.02
N MET A 97 7.98 -7.46 5.29
CA MET A 97 7.51 -6.11 5.64
C MET A 97 8.42 -5.01 5.09
N LEU A 98 9.74 -5.21 5.14
CA LEU A 98 10.71 -4.27 4.58
C LEU A 98 10.52 -4.12 3.07
N VAL A 99 10.41 -5.23 2.33
CA VAL A 99 10.18 -5.19 0.88
C VAL A 99 8.89 -4.43 0.57
N GLY A 100 7.79 -4.76 1.21
CA GLY A 100 6.53 -4.06 1.01
C GLY A 100 6.62 -2.56 1.26
N LEU A 101 7.26 -2.16 2.37
CA LEU A 101 7.42 -0.75 2.73
C LEU A 101 8.29 0.01 1.72
N VAL A 102 9.43 -0.56 1.32
CA VAL A 102 10.35 0.07 0.36
C VAL A 102 9.69 0.21 -1.02
N VAL A 103 9.03 -0.86 -1.51
CA VAL A 103 8.28 -0.81 -2.76
C VAL A 103 7.17 0.24 -2.68
N GLY A 104 6.38 0.24 -1.61
CA GLY A 104 5.32 1.21 -1.38
C GLY A 104 5.83 2.64 -1.43
N LEU A 105 6.93 2.93 -0.73
CA LEU A 105 7.53 4.26 -0.67
C LEU A 105 8.06 4.71 -2.05
N LEU A 106 8.92 3.90 -2.67
CA LEU A 106 9.55 4.25 -3.94
C LEU A 106 8.54 4.37 -5.08
N ALA A 107 7.61 3.40 -5.20
CA ALA A 107 6.57 3.45 -6.20
C ALA A 107 5.66 4.68 -6.03
N THR A 108 5.33 5.05 -4.80
CA THR A 108 4.52 6.24 -4.52
C THR A 108 5.27 7.52 -4.85
N VAL A 109 6.54 7.65 -4.47
CA VAL A 109 7.36 8.82 -4.78
C VAL A 109 7.46 9.01 -6.30
N VAL A 110 7.80 7.95 -7.04
CA VAL A 110 7.90 8.02 -8.51
C VAL A 110 6.53 8.33 -9.12
N SER A 111 5.45 7.73 -8.62
CA SER A 111 4.08 8.01 -9.10
C SER A 111 3.67 9.46 -8.89
N VAL A 112 4.01 10.06 -7.76
CA VAL A 112 3.75 11.48 -7.49
C VAL A 112 4.56 12.36 -8.43
N LEU A 113 5.86 12.09 -8.57
CA LEU A 113 6.72 12.87 -9.46
C LEU A 113 6.24 12.79 -10.91
N VAL A 114 5.96 11.60 -11.41
CA VAL A 114 5.54 11.41 -12.80
C VAL A 114 4.10 11.87 -13.02
N GLY A 115 3.17 11.45 -12.15
CA GLY A 115 1.75 11.70 -12.33
C GLY A 115 1.33 13.13 -12.01
N VAL A 116 1.80 13.68 -10.88
CA VAL A 116 1.41 15.03 -10.45
C VAL A 116 2.16 16.10 -11.22
N LEU A 117 3.50 16.00 -11.32
CA LEU A 117 4.28 17.01 -12.03
C LEU A 117 4.00 16.99 -13.53
N GLY A 118 3.93 15.80 -14.15
CA GLY A 118 3.56 15.65 -15.56
C GLY A 118 2.17 16.21 -15.85
N GLY A 119 1.16 15.79 -15.08
CA GLY A 119 -0.23 16.28 -15.23
C GLY A 119 -0.38 17.79 -15.00
N TYR A 120 0.41 18.39 -14.11
CA TYR A 120 0.39 19.84 -13.91
C TYR A 120 1.11 20.61 -15.02
N ALA A 121 2.31 20.17 -15.43
CA ALA A 121 3.12 20.84 -16.46
C ALA A 121 2.39 20.87 -17.82
N GLY A 122 1.77 19.75 -18.21
CA GLY A 122 1.11 19.61 -19.51
C GLY A 122 2.09 19.60 -20.69
N GLY A 123 1.56 19.70 -21.92
CA GLY A 123 2.35 19.76 -23.14
C GLY A 123 3.27 18.54 -23.34
N HIS A 124 4.45 18.76 -23.94
CA HIS A 124 5.40 17.69 -24.25
C HIS A 124 5.95 16.93 -23.02
N ALA A 125 6.03 17.61 -21.86
CA ALA A 125 6.45 16.95 -20.61
C ALA A 125 5.43 15.90 -20.17
N ASP A 126 4.15 16.24 -20.23
CA ASP A 126 3.05 15.33 -19.91
C ASP A 126 2.96 14.17 -20.92
N GLU A 127 3.12 14.44 -22.20
CA GLU A 127 3.09 13.44 -23.26
C GLU A 127 4.22 12.41 -23.08
N SER A 128 5.46 12.87 -22.86
CA SER A 128 6.62 11.99 -22.68
C SER A 128 6.53 11.14 -21.42
N LEU A 129 6.15 11.71 -20.28
CA LEU A 129 5.97 10.97 -19.03
C LEU A 129 4.81 9.99 -19.10
N SER A 130 3.73 10.35 -19.82
CA SER A 130 2.60 9.47 -20.08
C SER A 130 3.00 8.31 -21.01
N LEU A 131 3.82 8.58 -22.04
CA LEU A 131 4.35 7.54 -22.92
C LEU A 131 5.18 6.52 -22.13
N VAL A 132 6.12 6.98 -21.31
CA VAL A 132 6.92 6.09 -20.44
C VAL A 132 6.01 5.25 -19.53
N SER A 133 5.03 5.87 -18.86
CA SER A 133 4.08 5.13 -18.01
C SER A 133 3.31 4.08 -18.80
N ASN A 134 2.88 4.39 -20.03
CA ASN A 134 2.17 3.46 -20.90
C ASN A 134 3.04 2.26 -21.31
N VAL A 135 4.33 2.48 -21.59
CA VAL A 135 5.28 1.39 -21.89
C VAL A 135 5.35 0.43 -20.71
N PHE A 136 5.54 0.95 -19.47
CA PHE A 136 5.59 0.11 -18.28
C PHE A 136 4.28 -0.65 -18.02
N LEU A 137 3.12 -0.09 -18.37
CA LEU A 137 1.83 -0.75 -18.20
C LEU A 137 1.53 -1.86 -19.23
N VAL A 138 2.15 -1.79 -20.42
CA VAL A 138 2.04 -2.83 -21.44
C VAL A 138 2.95 -4.01 -21.14
N LEU A 139 4.10 -3.75 -20.51
CA LEU A 139 5.02 -4.81 -20.12
C LEU A 139 4.41 -5.69 -19.02
N PRO A 140 4.45 -7.02 -19.16
CA PRO A 140 3.95 -7.92 -18.12
C PRO A 140 4.85 -7.81 -16.88
N GLY A 141 4.33 -7.19 -15.80
CA GLY A 141 5.13 -6.78 -14.65
C GLY A 141 5.91 -7.92 -14.00
N LEU A 142 5.24 -9.04 -13.66
CA LEU A 142 5.91 -10.16 -12.98
C LEU A 142 7.00 -10.82 -13.87
N PRO A 143 6.78 -11.17 -15.15
CA PRO A 143 7.84 -11.65 -16.04
C PRO A 143 9.02 -10.70 -16.18
N LEU A 144 8.76 -9.39 -16.24
CA LEU A 144 9.84 -8.39 -16.33
C LEU A 144 10.70 -8.39 -15.05
N VAL A 145 10.05 -8.43 -13.87
CA VAL A 145 10.75 -8.48 -12.58
C VAL A 145 11.55 -9.77 -12.43
N VAL A 146 10.98 -10.93 -12.86
CA VAL A 146 11.69 -12.23 -12.90
C VAL A 146 12.96 -12.13 -13.73
N LEU A 147 12.86 -11.59 -14.94
CA LEU A 147 13.98 -11.44 -15.86
C LEU A 147 15.09 -10.53 -15.29
N ILE A 148 14.69 -9.39 -14.69
CA ILE A 148 15.65 -8.46 -14.08
C ILE A 148 16.34 -9.13 -12.88
N THR A 149 15.57 -9.83 -12.03
CA THR A 149 16.11 -10.49 -10.82
C THR A 149 17.10 -11.59 -11.19
N ASP A 150 16.80 -12.38 -12.21
CA ASP A 150 17.68 -13.44 -12.70
C ASP A 150 18.98 -12.87 -13.29
N TYR A 151 18.87 -11.78 -14.04
CA TYR A 151 20.04 -11.12 -14.64
C TYR A 151 20.97 -10.45 -13.61
N VAL A 152 20.38 -9.77 -12.61
CA VAL A 152 21.15 -9.02 -11.58
C VAL A 152 21.81 -9.95 -10.57
N GLN A 153 21.31 -11.17 -10.40
CA GLN A 153 21.82 -12.22 -9.48
C GLN A 153 21.97 -11.79 -8.01
N THR A 154 21.39 -10.65 -7.62
CA THR A 154 21.46 -10.12 -6.25
C THR A 154 20.22 -10.57 -5.48
N ARG A 155 20.42 -11.34 -4.40
CA ARG A 155 19.35 -12.01 -3.65
C ARG A 155 19.09 -11.42 -2.26
N GLY A 156 19.19 -10.11 -2.11
CA GLY A 156 18.86 -9.42 -0.86
C GLY A 156 17.44 -8.83 -0.90
N ALA A 157 16.75 -8.75 0.25
CA ALA A 157 15.42 -8.16 0.35
C ALA A 157 15.37 -6.73 -0.24
N LEU A 158 16.40 -5.92 0.01
CA LEU A 158 16.49 -4.56 -0.54
C LEU A 158 16.63 -4.55 -2.06
N ALA A 159 17.47 -5.45 -2.63
CA ALA A 159 17.63 -5.55 -4.08
C ALA A 159 16.31 -5.91 -4.77
N ILE A 160 15.59 -6.90 -4.23
CA ILE A 160 14.27 -7.29 -4.73
C ILE A 160 13.29 -6.12 -4.63
N ALA A 161 13.27 -5.41 -3.49
CA ALA A 161 12.42 -4.24 -3.33
C ALA A 161 12.69 -3.16 -4.38
N LEU A 162 13.95 -2.88 -4.68
CA LEU A 162 14.34 -1.92 -5.73
C LEU A 162 13.88 -2.38 -7.12
N ILE A 163 14.11 -3.65 -7.46
CA ILE A 163 13.71 -4.22 -8.75
C ILE A 163 12.17 -4.17 -8.92
N VAL A 164 11.41 -4.57 -7.90
CA VAL A 164 9.94 -4.51 -7.92
C VAL A 164 9.45 -3.07 -8.05
N SER A 165 10.12 -2.12 -7.40
CA SER A 165 9.77 -0.69 -7.47
C SER A 165 9.86 -0.10 -8.88
N ILE A 166 10.73 -0.66 -9.75
CA ILE A 166 10.89 -0.22 -11.14
C ILE A 166 9.59 -0.34 -11.94
N THR A 167 8.75 -1.33 -11.61
CA THR A 167 7.50 -1.60 -12.35
C THR A 167 6.24 -1.15 -11.60
N ALA A 168 6.30 -1.03 -10.29
CA ALA A 168 5.11 -0.84 -9.43
C ALA A 168 4.48 0.56 -9.50
N TRP A 169 5.16 1.56 -10.02
CA TRP A 169 4.76 2.97 -10.00
C TRP A 169 3.78 3.38 -11.10
N ALA A 170 3.82 2.74 -12.28
CA ALA A 170 3.19 3.26 -13.50
C ALA A 170 1.66 3.35 -13.40
N GLY A 171 1.00 2.36 -12.77
CA GLY A 171 -0.45 2.37 -12.57
C GLY A 171 -0.90 3.52 -11.68
N SER A 172 -0.23 3.71 -10.56
CA SER A 172 -0.50 4.80 -9.62
C SER A 172 -0.21 6.17 -10.22
N ALA A 173 0.85 6.31 -11.03
CA ALA A 173 1.16 7.55 -11.75
C ALA A 173 0.03 7.95 -12.70
N ARG A 174 -0.54 7.00 -13.45
CA ARG A 174 -1.70 7.25 -14.33
C ARG A 174 -2.92 7.77 -13.56
N VAL A 175 -3.23 7.16 -12.42
CA VAL A 175 -4.35 7.59 -11.57
C VAL A 175 -4.13 8.99 -11.03
N LEU A 176 -2.93 9.27 -10.49
CA LEU A 176 -2.57 10.59 -9.96
C LEU A 176 -2.56 11.65 -11.05
N ARG A 177 -2.07 11.32 -12.26
CA ARG A 177 -2.11 12.22 -13.43
C ARG A 177 -3.55 12.61 -13.78
N ALA A 178 -4.47 11.64 -13.89
CA ALA A 178 -5.87 11.91 -14.21
C ALA A 178 -6.52 12.83 -13.19
N GLN A 179 -6.26 12.63 -11.91
CA GLN A 179 -6.76 13.50 -10.84
C GLN A 179 -6.12 14.89 -10.87
N THR A 180 -4.83 14.99 -11.17
CA THR A 180 -4.12 16.27 -11.29
C THR A 180 -4.69 17.10 -12.43
N LEU A 181 -4.96 16.49 -13.58
CA LEU A 181 -5.62 17.16 -14.72
C LEU A 181 -7.00 17.73 -14.34
N SER A 182 -7.79 16.99 -13.54
CA SER A 182 -9.08 17.48 -13.04
C SER A 182 -8.94 18.61 -12.02
N LEU A 183 -7.90 18.59 -11.18
CA LEU A 183 -7.69 19.62 -10.16
C LEU A 183 -7.11 20.90 -10.75
N ARG A 184 -6.24 20.79 -11.74
CA ARG A 184 -5.56 21.93 -12.33
C ARG A 184 -6.48 22.89 -13.08
N SER A 185 -7.70 22.46 -13.46
CA SER A 185 -8.75 23.28 -14.09
C SER A 185 -9.78 23.80 -13.09
N ARG A 186 -9.49 23.82 -11.80
CA ARG A 186 -10.40 24.35 -10.77
C ARG A 186 -10.18 25.83 -10.53
N ASP A 187 -11.26 26.54 -10.22
CA ASP A 187 -11.29 28.00 -10.02
C ASP A 187 -10.23 28.48 -9.00
N TYR A 188 -9.99 27.74 -7.93
CA TYR A 188 -8.99 28.13 -6.92
C TYR A 188 -7.55 28.03 -7.45
N VAL A 189 -7.27 27.10 -8.38
CA VAL A 189 -5.96 26.99 -9.05
C VAL A 189 -5.79 28.13 -10.06
N ASP A 190 -6.85 28.47 -10.79
CA ASP A 190 -6.81 29.62 -11.71
C ASP A 190 -6.67 30.92 -10.96
N ALA A 191 -7.36 31.10 -9.82
CA ALA A 191 -7.16 32.28 -8.96
C ALA A 191 -5.71 32.41 -8.48
N ALA A 192 -5.06 31.32 -8.07
CA ALA A 192 -3.65 31.31 -7.68
C ALA A 192 -2.72 31.72 -8.85
N ARG A 193 -3.01 31.24 -10.08
CA ARG A 193 -2.28 31.64 -11.28
C ARG A 193 -2.43 33.16 -11.58
N VAL A 194 -3.64 33.67 -11.51
CA VAL A 194 -3.91 35.11 -11.73
C VAL A 194 -3.24 35.98 -10.67
N SER A 195 -3.11 35.46 -9.44
CA SER A 195 -2.39 36.13 -8.35
C SER A 195 -0.86 36.07 -8.53
N GLY A 196 -0.35 35.42 -9.60
CA GLY A 196 1.08 35.37 -9.92
C GLY A 196 1.86 34.31 -9.12
N GLU A 197 1.18 33.32 -8.50
CA GLU A 197 1.88 32.28 -7.76
C GLU A 197 2.69 31.36 -8.69
N PRO A 198 3.95 31.01 -8.31
CA PRO A 198 4.77 30.13 -9.11
C PRO A 198 4.21 28.70 -9.10
N GLY A 199 4.38 27.98 -10.22
CA GLY A 199 3.80 26.63 -10.41
C GLY A 199 4.14 25.62 -9.33
N TRP A 200 5.38 25.61 -8.81
CA TRP A 200 5.78 24.72 -7.71
C TRP A 200 4.95 24.95 -6.44
N ARG A 201 4.60 26.21 -6.16
CA ARG A 201 3.80 26.57 -4.99
C ARG A 201 2.34 26.12 -5.18
N ILE A 202 1.78 26.30 -6.37
CA ILE A 202 0.45 25.79 -6.71
C ILE A 202 0.39 24.28 -6.57
N VAL A 203 1.38 23.55 -7.08
CA VAL A 203 1.45 22.09 -6.93
C VAL A 203 1.49 21.70 -5.47
N THR A 204 2.35 22.33 -4.67
CA THR A 204 2.62 21.91 -3.28
C THR A 204 1.49 22.28 -2.33
N PHE A 205 0.87 23.45 -2.50
CA PHE A 205 -0.10 23.98 -1.53
C PHE A 205 -1.56 23.84 -1.99
N GLU A 206 -1.81 23.79 -3.32
CA GLU A 206 -3.17 23.72 -3.84
C GLU A 206 -3.54 22.32 -4.37
N ILE A 207 -2.63 21.65 -5.08
CA ILE A 207 -2.91 20.36 -5.72
C ILE A 207 -2.58 19.19 -4.79
N LEU A 208 -1.37 19.13 -4.28
CA LEU A 208 -0.86 17.99 -3.51
C LEU A 208 -1.69 17.71 -2.24
N PRO A 209 -2.11 18.72 -1.43
CA PRO A 209 -2.93 18.47 -0.25
C PRO A 209 -4.31 17.88 -0.59
N ASN A 210 -4.86 18.19 -1.75
CA ASN A 210 -6.11 17.62 -2.22
C ASN A 210 -5.95 16.18 -2.74
N LEU A 211 -4.74 15.80 -3.15
CA LEU A 211 -4.40 14.44 -3.59
C LEU A 211 -3.93 13.53 -2.45
N LEU A 212 -3.57 14.05 -1.28
CA LEU A 212 -3.02 13.26 -0.16
C LEU A 212 -3.84 12.01 0.19
N PRO A 213 -5.18 12.04 0.27
CA PRO A 213 -5.94 10.83 0.55
C PRO A 213 -5.79 9.76 -0.53
N LEU A 214 -5.73 10.19 -1.80
CA LEU A 214 -5.53 9.29 -2.94
C LEU A 214 -4.10 8.73 -2.95
N ILE A 215 -3.10 9.57 -2.69
CA ILE A 215 -1.69 9.16 -2.58
C ILE A 215 -1.53 8.12 -1.46
N ALA A 216 -2.17 8.33 -0.30
CA ALA A 216 -2.15 7.37 0.79
C ALA A 216 -2.79 6.02 0.40
N ALA A 217 -3.91 6.05 -0.34
CA ALA A 217 -4.53 4.84 -0.87
C ALA A 217 -3.61 4.10 -1.86
N GLN A 218 -2.97 4.83 -2.79
CA GLN A 218 -2.02 4.26 -3.74
C GLN A 218 -0.77 3.68 -3.05
N PHE A 219 -0.28 4.33 -1.99
CA PHE A 219 0.80 3.81 -1.16
C PHE A 219 0.44 2.45 -0.55
N VAL A 220 -0.74 2.33 0.06
CA VAL A 220 -1.21 1.06 0.64
C VAL A 220 -1.30 -0.03 -0.43
N PHE A 221 -1.84 0.27 -1.61
CA PHE A 221 -1.87 -0.68 -2.73
C PHE A 221 -0.48 -1.10 -3.20
N ALA A 222 0.46 -0.16 -3.26
CA ALA A 222 1.83 -0.46 -3.66
C ALA A 222 2.54 -1.34 -2.61
N VAL A 223 2.29 -1.14 -1.31
CA VAL A 223 2.80 -2.02 -0.23
C VAL A 223 2.26 -3.44 -0.40
N ILE A 224 0.94 -3.60 -0.59
CA ILE A 224 0.32 -4.92 -0.82
C ILE A 224 0.94 -5.58 -2.05
N GLY A 225 1.00 -4.85 -3.16
CA GLY A 225 1.58 -5.33 -4.42
C GLY A 225 3.03 -5.75 -4.26
N GLY A 226 3.83 -4.98 -3.52
CA GLY A 226 5.22 -5.27 -3.22
C GLY A 226 5.41 -6.58 -2.45
N ILE A 227 4.62 -6.79 -1.39
CA ILE A 227 4.66 -8.05 -0.58
C ILE A 227 4.25 -9.24 -1.45
N LEU A 228 3.17 -9.12 -2.22
CA LEU A 228 2.69 -10.22 -3.06
C LEU A 228 3.66 -10.55 -4.21
N THR A 229 4.26 -9.55 -4.84
CA THR A 229 5.25 -9.75 -5.90
C THR A 229 6.53 -10.38 -5.35
N GLU A 230 7.01 -9.91 -4.19
CA GLU A 230 8.15 -10.52 -3.51
C GLU A 230 7.86 -11.98 -3.17
N ALA A 231 6.70 -12.27 -2.57
CA ALA A 231 6.31 -13.63 -2.23
C ALA A 231 6.22 -14.55 -3.46
N ALA A 232 5.71 -14.03 -4.58
CA ALA A 232 5.67 -14.78 -5.84
C ALA A 232 7.08 -15.06 -6.41
N LEU A 233 7.98 -14.06 -6.41
CA LEU A 233 9.37 -14.23 -6.82
C LEU A 233 10.11 -15.23 -5.94
N ALA A 234 9.95 -15.09 -4.62
CA ALA A 234 10.55 -15.97 -3.64
C ALA A 234 10.05 -17.40 -3.81
N PHE A 235 8.75 -17.60 -4.06
CA PHE A 235 8.15 -18.91 -4.34
C PHE A 235 8.69 -19.53 -5.63
N LEU A 236 9.13 -18.75 -6.61
CA LEU A 236 9.82 -19.20 -7.82
C LEU A 236 11.33 -19.44 -7.59
N GLY A 237 11.84 -19.29 -6.38
CA GLY A 237 13.26 -19.48 -6.04
C GLY A 237 14.14 -18.25 -6.33
N LEU A 238 13.54 -17.13 -6.71
CA LEU A 238 14.23 -15.87 -7.02
C LEU A 238 14.20 -14.87 -5.85
N GLY A 239 13.64 -15.29 -4.69
CA GLY A 239 13.51 -14.47 -3.50
C GLY A 239 14.81 -14.20 -2.76
N GLY A 240 14.79 -13.17 -1.92
CA GLY A 240 15.81 -12.93 -0.91
C GLY A 240 15.70 -13.91 0.25
N ALA A 241 16.81 -14.19 0.94
CA ALA A 241 16.76 -15.00 2.15
C ALA A 241 15.92 -14.32 3.25
N GLY A 242 15.14 -15.09 4.00
CA GLY A 242 14.42 -14.63 5.20
C GLY A 242 13.16 -13.84 4.88
N SER A 243 12.29 -14.35 4.01
CA SER A 243 10.95 -13.84 3.77
C SER A 243 9.90 -14.94 3.89
N TRP A 244 8.63 -14.58 4.01
CA TRP A 244 7.54 -15.57 4.02
C TRP A 244 7.45 -16.32 2.70
N GLY A 245 7.77 -15.67 1.57
CA GLY A 245 7.81 -16.32 0.27
C GLY A 245 8.90 -17.38 0.16
N THR A 246 10.09 -17.13 0.71
CA THR A 246 11.17 -18.14 0.76
C THR A 246 10.84 -19.32 1.66
N MET A 247 10.11 -19.10 2.76
CA MET A 247 9.60 -20.22 3.58
C MET A 247 8.66 -21.10 2.77
N LEU A 248 7.74 -20.52 1.99
CA LEU A 248 6.83 -21.26 1.10
C LEU A 248 7.59 -22.04 0.02
N TYR A 249 8.64 -21.44 -0.57
CA TYR A 249 9.50 -22.10 -1.54
C TYR A 249 10.18 -23.35 -0.95
N PHE A 250 10.80 -23.24 0.23
CA PHE A 250 11.44 -24.38 0.88
C PHE A 250 10.44 -25.44 1.31
N ALA A 251 9.27 -25.05 1.83
CA ALA A 251 8.20 -25.99 2.16
C ALA A 251 7.72 -26.78 0.93
N GLN A 252 7.58 -26.11 -0.23
CA GLN A 252 7.19 -26.76 -1.47
C GLN A 252 8.28 -27.71 -1.99
N ASN A 253 9.52 -27.25 -2.07
CA ASN A 253 10.63 -28.05 -2.56
C ASN A 253 10.92 -29.28 -1.68
N SER A 254 10.68 -29.17 -0.38
CA SER A 254 10.78 -30.28 0.57
C SER A 254 9.53 -31.15 0.60
N GLN A 255 8.54 -30.91 -0.28
CA GLN A 255 7.28 -31.64 -0.33
C GLN A 255 6.55 -31.71 1.04
N ALA A 256 6.58 -30.61 1.80
CA ALA A 256 6.04 -30.55 3.15
C ALA A 256 4.56 -30.97 3.22
N LEU A 257 3.74 -30.59 2.24
CA LEU A 257 2.33 -30.95 2.21
C LEU A 257 2.10 -32.46 2.01
N SER A 258 2.88 -33.13 1.16
CA SER A 258 2.77 -34.56 0.95
C SER A 258 3.24 -35.37 2.17
N GLN A 259 4.10 -34.76 3.00
CA GLN A 259 4.56 -35.34 4.28
C GLN A 259 3.62 -34.95 5.46
N GLY A 260 2.52 -34.25 5.19
CA GLY A 260 1.56 -33.81 6.22
C GLY A 260 2.05 -32.64 7.08
N ALA A 261 3.19 -32.01 6.74
CA ALA A 261 3.80 -30.90 7.49
C ALA A 261 3.15 -29.53 7.15
N TRP A 262 1.84 -29.41 7.41
CA TRP A 262 1.06 -28.20 7.16
C TRP A 262 1.59 -26.99 7.93
N TRP A 263 2.21 -27.21 9.08
CA TRP A 263 2.77 -26.16 9.95
C TRP A 263 3.92 -25.39 9.33
N TRP A 264 4.56 -25.91 8.31
CA TRP A 264 5.63 -25.21 7.60
C TRP A 264 5.11 -24.35 6.46
N PHE A 265 3.94 -24.72 5.89
CA PHE A 265 3.35 -24.04 4.73
C PHE A 265 2.24 -23.04 5.12
N VAL A 266 1.33 -23.42 6.03
CA VAL A 266 0.16 -22.61 6.37
C VAL A 266 0.52 -21.30 7.09
N PRO A 267 1.41 -21.24 8.10
CA PRO A 267 1.71 -20.03 8.83
C PRO A 267 2.24 -18.87 7.96
N PRO A 268 3.26 -19.06 7.09
CA PRO A 268 3.73 -17.96 6.24
C PRO A 268 2.66 -17.49 5.24
N GLY A 269 1.88 -18.40 4.68
CA GLY A 269 0.73 -18.03 3.82
C GLY A 269 -0.33 -17.22 4.57
N LEU A 270 -0.62 -17.59 5.82
CA LEU A 270 -1.56 -16.86 6.67
C LEU A 270 -1.02 -15.47 7.03
N CYS A 271 0.28 -15.32 7.30
CA CYS A 271 0.90 -14.00 7.55
C CYS A 271 0.72 -13.06 6.35
N ILE A 272 0.98 -13.54 5.13
CA ILE A 272 0.77 -12.77 3.89
C ILE A 272 -0.69 -12.35 3.77
N ALA A 273 -1.63 -13.30 3.98
CA ALA A 273 -3.07 -13.03 3.90
C ALA A 273 -3.55 -12.03 4.96
N LEU A 274 -3.08 -12.14 6.21
CA LEU A 274 -3.45 -11.24 7.30
C LEU A 274 -2.93 -9.83 7.07
N VAL A 275 -1.67 -9.68 6.65
CA VAL A 275 -1.11 -8.35 6.35
C VAL A 275 -1.84 -7.73 5.16
N GLY A 276 -2.09 -8.50 4.10
CA GLY A 276 -2.88 -8.05 2.95
C GLY A 276 -4.29 -7.60 3.37
N ALA A 277 -4.98 -8.38 4.19
CA ALA A 277 -6.31 -8.03 4.72
C ALA A 277 -6.25 -6.78 5.63
N GLY A 278 -5.25 -6.66 6.49
CA GLY A 278 -5.04 -5.48 7.35
C GLY A 278 -4.84 -4.21 6.53
N LEU A 279 -3.98 -4.26 5.52
CA LEU A 279 -3.73 -3.15 4.59
C LEU A 279 -4.98 -2.82 3.76
N ALA A 280 -5.74 -3.82 3.29
CA ALA A 280 -7.00 -3.60 2.58
C ALA A 280 -8.05 -2.90 3.47
N LEU A 281 -8.15 -3.26 4.76
CA LEU A 281 -9.03 -2.57 5.71
C LEU A 281 -8.65 -1.10 5.91
N ILE A 282 -7.35 -0.80 5.95
CA ILE A 282 -6.84 0.59 5.97
C ILE A 282 -7.28 1.30 4.70
N ASN A 283 -7.09 0.68 3.53
CA ASN A 283 -7.44 1.28 2.25
C ASN A 283 -8.94 1.57 2.11
N PHE A 284 -9.83 0.64 2.49
CA PHE A 284 -11.27 0.88 2.51
C PHE A 284 -11.66 2.06 3.41
N SER A 285 -10.91 2.29 4.49
CA SER A 285 -11.14 3.44 5.36
C SER A 285 -10.70 4.75 4.73
N LEU A 286 -9.62 4.74 3.94
CA LEU A 286 -9.16 5.88 3.15
C LEU A 286 -10.14 6.21 2.01
N ASP A 287 -10.70 5.21 1.33
CA ASP A 287 -11.71 5.40 0.28
C ASP A 287 -12.99 6.07 0.81
N GLU A 288 -13.41 5.76 2.05
CA GLU A 288 -14.54 6.43 2.71
C GLU A 288 -14.27 7.92 2.97
N LEU A 289 -13.01 8.38 2.94
CA LEU A 289 -12.64 9.81 2.98
C LEU A 289 -12.74 10.47 1.62
N ILE A 290 -12.25 9.78 0.59
CA ILE A 290 -12.21 10.28 -0.77
C ILE A 290 -13.65 10.42 -1.30
N ASN A 291 -14.52 9.44 -0.98
CA ASN A 291 -15.91 9.42 -1.44
C ASN A 291 -16.92 9.41 -0.28
N PRO A 292 -17.36 10.60 0.21
CA PRO A 292 -18.32 10.71 1.32
C PRO A 292 -19.70 10.09 1.04
N ARG A 293 -20.05 9.85 -0.22
CA ARG A 293 -21.35 9.24 -0.60
C ARG A 293 -21.46 7.80 -0.12
N LEU A 294 -20.35 7.08 0.06
CA LEU A 294 -20.32 5.72 0.61
C LEU A 294 -20.78 5.64 2.06
N ARG A 295 -20.73 6.76 2.81
CA ARG A 295 -21.20 6.84 4.21
C ARG A 295 -22.72 6.96 4.34
N VAL A 296 -23.38 7.58 3.37
CA VAL A 296 -24.84 7.90 3.45
C VAL A 296 -25.68 6.63 3.25
N ALA A 297 -25.20 5.66 2.48
CA ALA A 297 -25.92 4.41 2.22
C ALA A 297 -26.10 3.50 3.45
N ARG A 298 -25.43 3.79 4.57
CA ARG A 298 -25.44 2.97 5.81
C ARG A 298 -26.35 3.47 6.92
N ARG A 299 -27.07 4.59 6.77
CA ARG A 299 -28.10 4.96 7.75
C ARG A 299 -29.33 4.11 7.50
N PRO A 300 -29.72 3.19 8.42
CA PRO A 300 -30.98 2.49 8.29
C PRO A 300 -32.08 3.56 8.23
N ARG A 301 -32.97 3.48 7.24
CA ARG A 301 -34.22 4.23 7.23
C ARG A 301 -34.89 3.95 8.57
N ARG A 302 -34.96 4.94 9.44
CA ARG A 302 -35.90 4.90 10.56
C ARG A 302 -37.28 4.82 9.92
N THR A 303 -37.85 3.64 9.90
CA THR A 303 -39.29 3.44 9.72
C THR A 303 -39.93 4.13 10.90
N GLY A 304 -40.51 5.30 10.64
CA GLY A 304 -41.42 5.94 11.63
C GLY A 304 -42.59 5.02 11.88
N PRO A 305 -43.14 5.04 13.11
CA PRO A 305 -44.36 4.31 13.40
C PRO A 305 -45.50 4.84 12.53
N ALA A 306 -46.32 3.90 11.99
CA ALA A 306 -47.57 4.18 11.30
C ALA A 306 -48.62 4.69 12.28
#